data_be8ebaf0850aafd3486f9870520a9ced
#
_entry.id   be8ebaf0850aafd3486f9870520a9ced
#
_cell.length_a   1.000
_cell.length_b   1.000
_cell.length_c   1.000
_cell.angle_alpha   90.00
_cell.angle_beta   90.00
_cell.angle_gamma   90.00
#
_symmetry.space_group_name_H-M   'P 1'
#
loop_
_entity.id
_entity.type
_entity.pdbx_description
1 polymer ?
#
loop_
_entity_poly.entity_id
_entity_poly.type
_entity_poly.pdbx_seq_one_letter_code
_entity_poly.pdbx_strand_id
1 'polypeptide(L)'
;VEAKPGYFLTDKLTPRQFSEMMGLSYEEACILYAAYTADQEDNYGPIVGGIDSYTVSAMDMILFIYQEKEKGYVTLDDEDELEINDAYTQITDAQTQMLGPNYTRMVMNLNLPEEGTDTFAFLKTVHSIVENYYDADDVYLVGNSTSDYDQSVSFARDNVMISVLSVVFVVLVLVFTFMSVGLPILLILVIQGSIWINFTFPTVLHTNIFFMSYLIVTSIQMGANIDYAIVISTWYSDLKTRMTPREALIKALDLSFPTVLTSGSILSAAGFLIGQITTEPSIVGIGQCLSRGTLISMFLVMFVCLLYTS
;
A
#
# COMPACT_ATOMS: atom_id res chain seq x y z
N VAL A 1 14.94 -0.76 21.42
CA VAL A 1 16.14 -0.03 21.01
C VAL A 1 17.32 -0.67 21.72
N GLU A 2 18.38 -0.98 21.01
CA GLU A 2 19.64 -1.52 21.56
C GLU A 2 20.45 -0.33 22.07
N ALA A 3 20.76 -0.30 23.35
CA ALA A 3 21.54 0.77 23.97
C ALA A 3 23.05 0.66 23.65
N LYS A 4 23.59 -0.55 23.79
CA LYS A 4 24.95 -0.95 23.34
C LYS A 4 24.88 -2.40 22.84
N PRO A 5 25.85 -2.90 22.06
CA PRO A 5 25.80 -4.26 21.53
C PRO A 5 25.53 -5.30 22.62
N GLY A 6 24.36 -5.96 22.51
CA GLY A 6 23.93 -6.98 23.47
C GLY A 6 23.06 -6.50 24.63
N TYR A 7 22.75 -5.20 24.75
CA TYR A 7 21.88 -4.65 25.80
C TYR A 7 20.75 -3.80 25.20
N PHE A 8 19.51 -4.12 25.56
CA PHE A 8 18.34 -3.32 25.21
C PHE A 8 17.94 -2.39 26.36
N LEU A 9 17.35 -1.23 26.01
CA LEU A 9 16.90 -0.25 27.02
C LEU A 9 15.86 -0.83 28.00
N THR A 10 15.12 -1.85 27.58
CA THR A 10 14.11 -2.53 28.39
C THR A 10 14.66 -3.67 29.26
N ASP A 11 15.93 -4.05 29.08
CA ASP A 11 16.54 -5.14 29.85
C ASP A 11 16.70 -4.72 31.31
N LYS A 12 16.35 -5.63 32.20
CA LYS A 12 16.59 -5.46 33.61
C LYS A 12 18.03 -5.89 33.92
N LEU A 13 18.87 -4.93 34.22
CA LEU A 13 20.30 -5.12 34.46
C LEU A 13 20.64 -5.11 35.94
N THR A 14 21.60 -5.95 36.35
CA THR A 14 22.26 -5.86 37.66
C THR A 14 23.27 -4.72 37.65
N PRO A 15 23.75 -4.23 38.84
CA PRO A 15 24.79 -3.20 38.90
C PRO A 15 26.03 -3.54 38.07
N ARG A 16 26.43 -4.82 38.04
CA ARG A 16 27.57 -5.29 37.25
C ARG A 16 27.33 -5.17 35.74
N GLN A 17 26.17 -5.62 35.27
CA GLN A 17 25.82 -5.52 33.86
C GLN A 17 25.65 -4.06 33.42
N PHE A 18 25.09 -3.23 34.28
CA PHE A 18 24.94 -1.80 34.02
C PHE A 18 26.31 -1.09 33.98
N SER A 19 27.22 -1.41 34.88
CA SER A 19 28.60 -0.88 34.88
C SER A 19 29.34 -1.23 33.58
N GLU A 20 29.19 -2.48 33.09
CA GLU A 20 29.77 -2.92 31.81
C GLU A 20 29.12 -2.20 30.61
N MET A 21 27.82 -1.96 30.68
CA MET A 21 27.08 -1.23 29.60
C MET A 21 27.51 0.24 29.54
N MET A 22 27.61 0.91 30.70
CA MET A 22 27.89 2.37 30.76
C MET A 22 29.37 2.70 30.81
N GLY A 23 30.25 1.72 31.03
CA GLY A 23 31.67 1.98 31.23
C GLY A 23 32.05 2.49 32.63
N LEU A 24 31.10 2.46 33.56
CA LEU A 24 31.28 2.90 34.94
C LEU A 24 32.05 1.85 35.79
N SER A 25 32.63 2.28 36.91
CA SER A 25 33.12 1.32 37.88
C SER A 25 31.96 0.59 38.57
N TYR A 26 32.24 -0.63 39.03
CA TYR A 26 31.22 -1.40 39.75
C TYR A 26 30.72 -0.71 41.01
N GLU A 27 31.63 0.01 41.73
CA GLU A 27 31.29 0.74 42.96
C GLU A 27 30.34 1.91 42.66
N GLU A 28 30.56 2.66 41.57
CA GLU A 28 29.68 3.73 41.10
C GLU A 28 28.30 3.19 40.72
N ALA A 29 28.26 2.09 39.99
CA ALA A 29 26.98 1.46 39.64
C ALA A 29 26.21 1.01 40.92
N CYS A 30 26.90 0.45 41.93
CA CYS A 30 26.24 0.10 43.18
C CYS A 30 25.69 1.31 43.94
N ILE A 31 26.39 2.44 43.91
CA ILE A 31 25.92 3.67 44.55
C ILE A 31 24.67 4.21 43.82
N LEU A 32 24.69 4.21 42.49
CA LEU A 32 23.52 4.62 41.67
C LEU A 32 22.31 3.74 41.95
N TYR A 33 22.50 2.42 42.02
CA TYR A 33 21.44 1.48 42.36
C TYR A 33 20.89 1.66 43.76
N ALA A 34 21.74 1.94 44.71
CA ALA A 34 21.33 2.24 46.08
C ALA A 34 20.55 3.55 46.18
N ALA A 35 20.96 4.58 45.45
CA ALA A 35 20.24 5.86 45.36
C ALA A 35 18.89 5.68 44.69
N TYR A 36 18.83 4.95 43.56
CA TYR A 36 17.61 4.67 42.85
C TYR A 36 16.59 3.93 43.73
N THR A 37 17.01 2.89 44.46
CA THR A 37 16.12 2.14 45.33
C THR A 37 15.57 2.98 46.48
N ALA A 38 16.34 3.94 46.98
CA ALA A 38 15.89 4.86 48.02
C ALA A 38 14.83 5.86 47.50
N ASP A 39 14.94 6.28 46.24
CA ASP A 39 13.99 7.19 45.61
C ASP A 39 12.70 6.47 45.14
N GLN A 40 12.82 5.19 44.74
CA GLN A 40 11.73 4.39 44.13
C GLN A 40 11.28 3.22 45.05
N GLU A 41 11.35 3.36 46.34
CA GLU A 41 11.04 2.29 47.34
C GLU A 41 9.61 1.75 47.15
N ASP A 42 8.65 2.62 46.78
CA ASP A 42 7.24 2.27 46.55
C ASP A 42 7.02 1.39 45.30
N ASN A 43 7.89 1.53 44.30
CA ASN A 43 7.70 0.85 42.99
C ASN A 43 8.47 -0.48 42.90
N TYR A 44 9.67 -0.56 43.50
CA TYR A 44 10.55 -1.71 43.31
C TYR A 44 10.76 -2.54 44.60
N GLY A 45 10.30 -2.02 45.73
CA GLY A 45 10.47 -2.67 47.03
C GLY A 45 11.89 -2.65 47.57
N PRO A 46 12.09 -3.12 48.80
CA PRO A 46 13.41 -3.13 49.44
C PRO A 46 14.36 -4.12 48.78
N ILE A 47 15.66 -3.85 48.86
CA ILE A 47 16.70 -4.74 48.35
C ILE A 47 16.65 -6.06 49.13
N VAL A 48 16.26 -7.13 48.49
CA VAL A 48 16.24 -8.49 49.05
C VAL A 48 17.36 -9.31 48.39
N GLY A 49 18.24 -9.88 49.20
CA GLY A 49 19.35 -10.71 48.69
C GLY A 49 20.64 -9.96 48.35
N GLY A 50 20.70 -8.68 48.62
CA GLY A 50 21.86 -7.81 48.39
C GLY A 50 21.74 -7.06 47.03
N ILE A 51 22.53 -5.96 46.94
CA ILE A 51 22.48 -5.06 45.78
C ILE A 51 22.90 -5.73 44.45
N ASP A 52 23.78 -6.75 44.56
CA ASP A 52 24.29 -7.49 43.40
C ASP A 52 23.23 -8.27 42.63
N SER A 53 22.12 -8.61 43.27
CA SER A 53 21.00 -9.33 42.67
C SER A 53 19.84 -8.43 42.32
N TYR A 54 19.90 -7.15 42.64
CA TYR A 54 18.86 -6.19 42.35
C TYR A 54 18.93 -5.76 40.89
N THR A 55 17.78 -5.75 40.21
CA THR A 55 17.74 -5.44 38.78
C THR A 55 16.82 -4.29 38.50
N VAL A 56 17.28 -3.32 37.69
CA VAL A 56 16.53 -2.16 37.23
C VAL A 56 16.61 -2.12 35.71
N SER A 57 15.56 -1.62 35.00
CA SER A 57 15.65 -1.46 33.57
C SER A 57 16.71 -0.42 33.21
N ALA A 58 17.46 -0.65 32.15
CA ALA A 58 18.46 0.30 31.67
C ALA A 58 17.85 1.68 31.45
N MET A 59 16.63 1.71 30.89
CA MET A 59 15.87 2.93 30.63
C MET A 59 15.58 3.72 31.91
N ASP A 60 15.09 3.05 32.97
CA ASP A 60 14.73 3.72 34.21
C ASP A 60 16.00 4.26 34.93
N MET A 61 17.10 3.52 34.84
CA MET A 61 18.37 3.97 35.39
C MET A 61 18.96 5.18 34.69
N ILE A 62 18.89 5.21 33.35
CA ILE A 62 19.32 6.38 32.54
C ILE A 62 18.47 7.62 32.88
N LEU A 63 17.14 7.47 32.93
CA LEU A 63 16.24 8.55 33.31
C LEU A 63 16.54 9.07 34.74
N PHE A 64 16.83 8.18 35.66
CA PHE A 64 17.19 8.53 37.01
C PHE A 64 18.53 9.31 37.08
N ILE A 65 19.57 8.83 36.39
CA ILE A 65 20.88 9.51 36.35
C ILE A 65 20.71 10.93 35.77
N TYR A 66 19.93 11.07 34.67
CA TYR A 66 19.65 12.39 34.10
C TYR A 66 18.97 13.32 35.11
N GLN A 67 17.94 12.84 35.83
CA GLN A 67 17.23 13.63 36.82
C GLN A 67 18.14 14.03 38.01
N GLU A 68 18.98 13.14 38.50
CA GLU A 68 19.89 13.42 39.60
C GLU A 68 21.03 14.37 39.17
N LYS A 69 21.46 14.31 37.91
CA LYS A 69 22.36 15.28 37.30
C LYS A 69 21.74 16.67 37.27
N GLU A 70 20.52 16.81 36.81
CA GLU A 70 19.80 18.10 36.80
C GLU A 70 19.58 18.70 38.20
N LYS A 71 19.44 17.85 39.22
CA LYS A 71 19.37 18.27 40.60
C LYS A 71 20.75 18.62 41.18
N GLY A 72 21.85 18.31 40.48
CA GLY A 72 23.21 18.56 40.91
C GLY A 72 23.78 17.54 41.90
N TYR A 73 23.15 16.37 42.02
CA TYR A 73 23.63 15.30 42.92
C TYR A 73 24.62 14.34 42.23
N VAL A 74 24.60 14.30 40.89
CA VAL A 74 25.53 13.51 40.08
C VAL A 74 26.34 14.46 39.20
N THR A 75 27.66 14.30 39.21
CA THR A 75 28.58 15.00 38.32
C THR A 75 29.18 13.98 37.36
N LEU A 76 29.00 14.18 36.07
CA LEU A 76 29.55 13.36 35.02
C LEU A 76 30.70 14.10 34.34
N ASP A 77 31.60 13.40 33.68
CA ASP A 77 32.54 14.04 32.78
C ASP A 77 31.88 14.45 31.46
N ASP A 78 32.59 15.21 30.62
CA ASP A 78 32.00 15.78 29.39
C ASP A 78 31.54 14.70 28.40
N GLU A 79 32.16 13.52 28.39
CA GLU A 79 31.83 12.42 27.47
C GLU A 79 30.58 11.66 27.95
N ASP A 80 30.55 11.31 29.24
CA ASP A 80 29.43 10.63 29.88
C ASP A 80 28.17 11.53 29.90
N GLU A 81 28.36 12.83 30.09
CA GLU A 81 27.26 13.80 30.05
C GLU A 81 26.59 13.85 28.69
N LEU A 82 27.37 13.84 27.60
CA LEU A 82 26.83 13.77 26.25
C LEU A 82 26.05 12.46 26.00
N GLU A 83 26.61 11.33 26.41
CA GLU A 83 25.97 10.01 26.23
C GLU A 83 24.64 9.93 26.99
N ILE A 84 24.58 10.43 28.22
CA ILE A 84 23.35 10.42 29.04
C ILE A 84 22.30 11.39 28.45
N ASN A 85 22.71 12.57 28.01
CA ASN A 85 21.79 13.52 27.39
C ASN A 85 21.18 12.99 26.07
N ASP A 86 22.00 12.34 25.24
CA ASP A 86 21.55 11.72 23.99
C ASP A 86 20.58 10.55 24.27
N ALA A 87 20.93 9.69 25.23
CA ALA A 87 20.07 8.58 25.64
C ALA A 87 18.73 9.07 26.22
N TYR A 88 18.76 10.09 27.07
CA TYR A 88 17.55 10.74 27.61
C TYR A 88 16.67 11.29 26.51
N THR A 89 17.26 11.99 25.54
CA THR A 89 16.51 12.57 24.40
C THR A 89 15.86 11.46 23.58
N GLN A 90 16.60 10.40 23.27
CA GLN A 90 16.04 9.25 22.54
C GLN A 90 14.90 8.55 23.30
N ILE A 91 15.04 8.38 24.62
CA ILE A 91 14.01 7.77 25.45
C ILE A 91 12.75 8.66 25.48
N THR A 92 12.91 9.96 25.73
CA THR A 92 11.78 10.89 25.83
C THR A 92 11.09 11.08 24.48
N ASP A 93 11.83 11.13 23.38
CA ASP A 93 11.27 11.18 22.03
C ASP A 93 10.47 9.90 21.72
N ALA A 94 11.03 8.74 22.07
CA ALA A 94 10.32 7.47 21.91
C ALA A 94 9.05 7.41 22.78
N GLN A 95 9.12 7.86 24.03
CA GLN A 95 7.96 7.95 24.92
C GLN A 95 6.89 8.90 24.35
N THR A 96 7.28 10.07 23.86
CA THR A 96 6.37 11.05 23.27
C THR A 96 5.71 10.52 21.99
N GLN A 97 6.44 9.71 21.21
CA GLN A 97 5.88 9.06 20.03
C GLN A 97 4.92 7.92 20.36
N MET A 98 5.11 7.25 21.49
CA MET A 98 4.31 6.07 21.87
C MET A 98 3.16 6.41 22.82
N LEU A 99 3.31 7.44 23.65
CA LEU A 99 2.35 7.85 24.68
C LEU A 99 1.93 9.30 24.43
N GLY A 100 0.82 9.50 23.77
CA GLY A 100 0.18 10.81 23.62
C GLY A 100 -0.79 11.12 24.76
N PRO A 101 -1.30 12.36 24.85
CA PRO A 101 -2.25 12.76 25.88
C PRO A 101 -3.60 12.05 25.79
N ASN A 102 -4.00 11.59 24.61
CA ASN A 102 -5.29 10.96 24.37
C ASN A 102 -5.16 9.53 23.82
N TYR A 103 -4.04 9.17 23.20
CA TYR A 103 -3.83 7.89 22.53
C TYR A 103 -2.47 7.31 22.87
N THR A 104 -2.44 5.99 22.99
CA THR A 104 -1.21 5.20 23.08
C THR A 104 -0.96 4.52 21.73
N ARG A 105 0.28 4.52 21.26
CA ARG A 105 0.68 3.88 20.01
C ARG A 105 1.39 2.55 20.28
N MET A 106 0.94 1.50 19.56
CA MET A 106 1.67 0.24 19.50
C MET A 106 2.19 0.05 18.06
N VAL A 107 3.45 -0.31 17.90
CA VAL A 107 4.05 -0.61 16.59
C VAL A 107 4.24 -2.11 16.47
N MET A 108 3.62 -2.70 15.44
CA MET A 108 3.78 -4.12 15.09
C MET A 108 4.54 -4.24 13.78
N ASN A 109 5.72 -4.84 13.81
CA ASN A 109 6.49 -5.16 12.62
C ASN A 109 6.14 -6.57 12.16
N LEU A 110 5.65 -6.70 10.94
CA LEU A 110 5.25 -7.97 10.35
C LEU A 110 6.33 -8.48 9.39
N ASN A 111 6.67 -9.75 9.50
CA ASN A 111 7.50 -10.43 8.50
C ASN A 111 6.61 -11.07 7.42
N LEU A 112 5.72 -10.27 6.86
CA LEU A 112 4.78 -10.62 5.79
C LEU A 112 4.89 -9.56 4.69
N PRO A 113 4.54 -9.88 3.43
CA PRO A 113 4.46 -8.88 2.38
C PRO A 113 3.39 -7.83 2.72
N GLU A 114 3.53 -6.60 2.21
CA GLU A 114 2.56 -5.52 2.47
C GLU A 114 1.14 -5.91 2.04
N GLU A 115 1.01 -6.64 0.94
CA GLU A 115 -0.25 -7.15 0.41
C GLU A 115 -0.25 -8.68 0.34
N GLY A 116 -1.41 -9.29 0.51
CA GLY A 116 -1.60 -10.72 0.31
C GLY A 116 -2.64 -11.33 1.23
N THR A 117 -3.05 -12.54 0.91
CA THR A 117 -4.06 -13.28 1.67
C THR A 117 -3.68 -13.48 3.13
N ASP A 118 -2.39 -13.74 3.40
CA ASP A 118 -1.90 -14.02 4.74
C ASP A 118 -1.86 -12.75 5.59
N THR A 119 -1.40 -11.63 5.00
CA THR A 119 -1.38 -10.32 5.65
C THR A 119 -2.81 -9.83 5.95
N PHE A 120 -3.72 -9.99 5.01
CA PHE A 120 -5.12 -9.59 5.20
C PHE A 120 -5.85 -10.48 6.21
N ALA A 121 -5.55 -11.78 6.25
CA ALA A 121 -6.07 -12.69 7.28
C ALA A 121 -5.54 -12.34 8.67
N PHE A 122 -4.27 -11.97 8.77
CA PHE A 122 -3.68 -11.48 10.02
C PHE A 122 -4.33 -10.18 10.49
N LEU A 123 -4.47 -9.18 9.62
CA LEU A 123 -5.13 -7.91 9.96
C LEU A 123 -6.58 -8.11 10.41
N LYS A 124 -7.33 -8.98 9.73
CA LYS A 124 -8.68 -9.35 10.16
C LYS A 124 -8.70 -9.97 11.57
N THR A 125 -7.71 -10.79 11.89
CA THR A 125 -7.57 -11.38 13.23
C THR A 125 -7.25 -10.30 14.27
N VAL A 126 -6.36 -9.37 13.95
CA VAL A 126 -6.05 -8.22 14.83
C VAL A 126 -7.29 -7.39 15.09
N HIS A 127 -8.07 -7.02 14.05
CA HIS A 127 -9.33 -6.31 14.22
C HIS A 127 -10.27 -7.06 15.16
N SER A 128 -10.47 -8.36 14.95
CA SER A 128 -11.33 -9.18 15.80
C SER A 128 -10.87 -9.28 17.25
N ILE A 129 -9.56 -9.28 17.49
CA ILE A 129 -9.01 -9.27 18.86
C ILE A 129 -9.27 -7.92 19.52
N VAL A 130 -8.98 -6.83 18.80
CA VAL A 130 -9.13 -5.47 19.31
C VAL A 130 -10.58 -5.17 19.69
N GLU A 131 -11.53 -5.53 18.84
CA GLU A 131 -12.98 -5.36 19.10
C GLU A 131 -13.49 -6.09 20.35
N ASN A 132 -12.75 -7.09 20.86
CA ASN A 132 -13.11 -7.75 22.11
C ASN A 132 -12.72 -6.95 23.37
N TYR A 133 -11.84 -5.98 23.25
CA TYR A 133 -11.27 -5.24 24.40
C TYR A 133 -11.54 -3.73 24.33
N TYR A 134 -11.81 -3.20 23.15
CA TYR A 134 -11.99 -1.77 22.92
C TYR A 134 -13.18 -1.52 22.00
N ASP A 135 -13.82 -0.38 22.14
CA ASP A 135 -14.84 0.07 21.19
C ASP A 135 -14.19 0.46 19.86
N ALA A 136 -14.89 0.22 18.74
CA ALA A 136 -14.34 0.44 17.40
C ALA A 136 -13.90 1.90 17.15
N ASP A 137 -14.52 2.86 17.83
CA ASP A 137 -14.22 4.29 17.71
C ASP A 137 -12.96 4.71 18.49
N ASP A 138 -12.45 3.86 19.39
CA ASP A 138 -11.32 4.15 20.26
C ASP A 138 -10.00 3.61 19.71
N VAL A 139 -10.04 2.77 18.68
CA VAL A 139 -8.83 2.11 18.12
C VAL A 139 -8.66 2.39 16.65
N TYR A 140 -7.51 2.90 16.30
CA TYR A 140 -7.11 3.16 14.92
C TYR A 140 -5.96 2.24 14.52
N LEU A 141 -6.21 1.32 13.58
CA LEU A 141 -5.17 0.53 12.93
C LEU A 141 -4.66 1.30 11.71
N VAL A 142 -3.40 1.68 11.74
CA VAL A 142 -2.78 2.54 10.72
C VAL A 142 -1.52 1.89 10.17
N GLY A 143 -1.33 1.95 8.88
CA GLY A 143 -0.16 1.41 8.17
C GLY A 143 -0.47 1.11 6.71
N ASN A 144 0.57 0.85 5.91
CA ASN A 144 0.40 0.54 4.48
C ASN A 144 -0.50 -0.68 4.29
N SER A 145 -0.16 -1.79 4.95
CA SER A 145 -0.96 -3.04 4.84
C SER A 145 -2.40 -2.87 5.34
N THR A 146 -2.65 -2.00 6.32
CA THR A 146 -4.01 -1.72 6.80
C THR A 146 -4.79 -0.92 5.76
N SER A 147 -4.17 0.08 5.17
CA SER A 147 -4.76 0.87 4.08
C SER A 147 -5.12 -0.01 2.89
N ASP A 148 -4.21 -0.92 2.50
CA ASP A 148 -4.45 -1.86 1.41
C ASP A 148 -5.58 -2.86 1.74
N TYR A 149 -5.64 -3.30 3.00
CA TYR A 149 -6.73 -4.17 3.47
C TYR A 149 -8.09 -3.45 3.39
N ASP A 150 -8.22 -2.23 3.91
CA ASP A 150 -9.46 -1.45 3.89
C ASP A 150 -9.91 -1.16 2.46
N GLN A 151 -8.97 -0.82 1.58
CA GLN A 151 -9.24 -0.66 0.17
C GLN A 151 -9.70 -1.96 -0.48
N SER A 152 -9.07 -3.11 -0.14
CA SER A 152 -9.45 -4.41 -0.69
C SER A 152 -10.86 -4.84 -0.30
N VAL A 153 -11.29 -4.53 0.92
CA VAL A 153 -12.66 -4.81 1.40
C VAL A 153 -13.70 -4.00 0.62
N SER A 154 -13.40 -2.73 0.35
CA SER A 154 -14.29 -1.86 -0.44
C SER A 154 -14.26 -2.19 -1.94
N PHE A 155 -13.15 -2.76 -2.44
CA PHE A 155 -12.88 -2.97 -3.85
C PHE A 155 -13.97 -3.76 -4.59
N ALA A 156 -14.46 -4.85 -4.03
CA ALA A 156 -15.44 -5.70 -4.70
C ALA A 156 -16.74 -4.92 -5.04
N ARG A 157 -17.20 -4.09 -4.13
CA ARG A 157 -18.38 -3.25 -4.30
C ARG A 157 -18.12 -2.12 -5.29
N ASP A 158 -17.01 -1.43 -5.12
CA ASP A 158 -16.64 -0.28 -5.95
C ASP A 158 -16.37 -0.72 -7.39
N ASN A 159 -15.73 -1.88 -7.59
CA ASN A 159 -15.49 -2.45 -8.92
C ASN A 159 -16.80 -2.73 -9.68
N VAL A 160 -17.80 -3.33 -9.03
CA VAL A 160 -19.09 -3.57 -9.63
C VAL A 160 -19.79 -2.24 -9.97
N MET A 161 -19.78 -1.28 -9.04
CA MET A 161 -20.41 0.02 -9.25
C MET A 161 -19.76 0.79 -10.40
N ILE A 162 -18.43 0.88 -10.43
CA ILE A 162 -17.68 1.57 -11.49
C ILE A 162 -17.88 0.87 -12.83
N SER A 163 -17.84 -0.46 -12.88
CA SER A 163 -18.04 -1.22 -14.13
C SER A 163 -19.44 -1.01 -14.70
N VAL A 164 -20.48 -1.10 -13.87
CA VAL A 164 -21.86 -0.86 -14.30
C VAL A 164 -22.05 0.57 -14.78
N LEU A 165 -21.56 1.54 -14.00
CA LEU A 165 -21.68 2.95 -14.36
C LEU A 165 -20.95 3.27 -15.66
N SER A 166 -19.74 2.75 -15.86
CA SER A 166 -18.97 2.91 -17.08
C SER A 166 -19.70 2.33 -18.29
N VAL A 167 -20.23 1.11 -18.18
CA VAL A 167 -21.02 0.48 -19.24
C VAL A 167 -22.26 1.32 -19.59
N VAL A 168 -22.99 1.81 -18.58
CA VAL A 168 -24.19 2.65 -18.78
C VAL A 168 -23.82 3.94 -19.51
N PHE A 169 -22.78 4.66 -19.10
CA PHE A 169 -22.35 5.87 -19.79
C PHE A 169 -21.90 5.60 -21.23
N VAL A 170 -21.15 4.51 -21.44
CA VAL A 170 -20.72 4.11 -22.78
C VAL A 170 -21.93 3.78 -23.69
N VAL A 171 -22.91 3.04 -23.15
CA VAL A 171 -24.18 2.77 -23.90
C VAL A 171 -24.86 4.06 -24.28
N LEU A 172 -25.01 4.99 -23.33
CA LEU A 172 -25.66 6.28 -23.58
C LEU A 172 -24.96 7.06 -24.73
N VAL A 173 -23.61 7.19 -24.61
CA VAL A 173 -22.84 7.90 -25.67
C VAL A 173 -23.00 7.24 -27.01
N LEU A 174 -22.92 5.91 -27.11
CA LEU A 174 -23.05 5.18 -28.37
C LEU A 174 -24.46 5.24 -28.94
N VAL A 175 -25.50 5.14 -28.11
CA VAL A 175 -26.90 5.26 -28.57
C VAL A 175 -27.15 6.66 -29.10
N PHE A 176 -26.67 7.71 -28.44
CA PHE A 176 -26.76 9.08 -28.94
C PHE A 176 -25.99 9.28 -30.24
N THR A 177 -24.81 8.66 -30.39
CA THR A 177 -23.98 8.80 -31.60
C THR A 177 -24.57 8.08 -32.79
N PHE A 178 -25.07 6.85 -32.60
CA PHE A 178 -25.50 6.01 -33.72
C PHE A 178 -27.02 6.00 -33.96
N MET A 179 -27.80 6.59 -33.06
CA MET A 179 -29.29 6.56 -33.11
C MET A 179 -29.83 5.13 -33.33
N SER A 180 -29.12 4.13 -32.84
CA SER A 180 -29.39 2.70 -32.99
C SER A 180 -28.96 1.97 -31.72
N VAL A 181 -29.65 0.88 -31.39
CA VAL A 181 -29.34 0.09 -30.16
C VAL A 181 -28.47 -1.14 -30.45
N GLY A 182 -28.60 -1.74 -31.62
CA GLY A 182 -27.96 -3.00 -31.98
C GLY A 182 -26.43 -2.89 -32.05
N LEU A 183 -25.93 -1.88 -32.73
CA LEU A 183 -24.50 -1.66 -32.93
C LEU A 183 -23.78 -1.32 -31.62
N PRO A 184 -24.29 -0.43 -30.74
CA PRO A 184 -23.71 -0.21 -29.39
C PRO A 184 -23.54 -1.47 -28.55
N ILE A 185 -24.55 -2.34 -28.54
CA ILE A 185 -24.46 -3.59 -27.73
C ILE A 185 -23.29 -4.47 -28.21
N LEU A 186 -23.16 -4.63 -29.53
CA LEU A 186 -22.06 -5.42 -30.10
C LEU A 186 -20.70 -4.82 -29.74
N LEU A 187 -20.54 -3.51 -29.88
CA LEU A 187 -19.29 -2.83 -29.60
C LEU A 187 -18.89 -2.97 -28.11
N ILE A 188 -19.87 -2.85 -27.21
CA ILE A 188 -19.63 -3.04 -25.79
C ILE A 188 -19.20 -4.48 -25.48
N LEU A 189 -19.80 -5.49 -26.06
CA LEU A 189 -19.40 -6.87 -25.92
C LEU A 189 -17.96 -7.11 -26.38
N VAL A 190 -17.53 -6.49 -27.47
CA VAL A 190 -16.14 -6.57 -27.96
C VAL A 190 -15.17 -5.90 -27.00
N ILE A 191 -15.51 -4.71 -26.53
CA ILE A 191 -14.68 -3.97 -25.58
C ILE A 191 -14.55 -4.75 -24.26
N GLN A 192 -15.68 -5.20 -23.71
CA GLN A 192 -15.69 -5.99 -22.47
C GLN A 192 -14.93 -7.31 -22.61
N GLY A 193 -15.09 -7.98 -23.78
CA GLY A 193 -14.33 -9.18 -24.11
C GLY A 193 -12.82 -8.93 -24.15
N SER A 194 -12.37 -7.80 -24.70
CA SER A 194 -10.95 -7.42 -24.71
C SER A 194 -10.38 -7.22 -23.31
N ILE A 195 -11.16 -6.61 -22.41
CA ILE A 195 -10.80 -6.40 -21.00
C ILE A 195 -10.66 -7.76 -20.29
N TRP A 196 -11.61 -8.66 -20.46
CA TRP A 196 -11.55 -9.99 -19.86
C TRP A 196 -10.34 -10.79 -20.36
N ILE A 197 -10.07 -10.78 -21.66
CA ILE A 197 -8.88 -11.43 -22.23
C ILE A 197 -7.61 -10.82 -21.62
N ASN A 198 -7.52 -9.50 -21.50
CA ASN A 198 -6.37 -8.85 -20.89
C ASN A 198 -6.10 -9.34 -19.47
N PHE A 199 -7.13 -9.44 -18.63
CA PHE A 199 -7.00 -9.89 -17.25
C PHE A 199 -6.90 -11.40 -17.06
N THR A 200 -7.06 -12.19 -18.13
CA THR A 200 -6.74 -13.62 -18.12
C THR A 200 -5.21 -13.87 -18.06
N PHE A 201 -4.41 -12.98 -18.67
CA PHE A 201 -2.95 -13.16 -18.71
C PHE A 201 -2.28 -13.23 -17.35
N PRO A 202 -2.53 -12.32 -16.40
CA PRO A 202 -1.97 -12.41 -15.06
C PRO A 202 -2.31 -13.71 -14.34
N THR A 203 -3.55 -14.18 -14.49
CA THR A 203 -3.99 -15.46 -13.91
C THR A 203 -3.23 -16.63 -14.50
N VAL A 204 -3.03 -16.67 -15.83
CA VAL A 204 -2.29 -17.72 -16.52
C VAL A 204 -0.80 -17.68 -16.22
N LEU A 205 -0.22 -16.48 -16.10
CA LEU A 205 1.20 -16.27 -15.81
C LEU A 205 1.52 -16.34 -14.31
N HIS A 206 0.53 -16.53 -13.45
CA HIS A 206 0.66 -16.51 -11.99
C HIS A 206 1.36 -15.24 -11.47
N THR A 207 1.07 -14.09 -12.09
CA THR A 207 1.57 -12.78 -11.66
C THR A 207 0.51 -12.06 -10.84
N ASN A 208 0.90 -11.55 -9.69
CA ASN A 208 0.00 -10.75 -8.86
C ASN A 208 -0.15 -9.35 -9.48
N ILE A 209 -1.38 -8.86 -9.51
CA ILE A 209 -1.68 -7.50 -9.90
C ILE A 209 -2.33 -6.82 -8.69
N PHE A 210 -1.86 -5.62 -8.39
CA PHE A 210 -2.50 -4.78 -7.39
C PHE A 210 -3.96 -4.51 -7.77
N PHE A 211 -4.88 -4.68 -6.83
CA PHE A 211 -6.31 -4.63 -7.12
C PHE A 211 -6.76 -3.28 -7.72
N MET A 212 -6.17 -2.17 -7.30
CA MET A 212 -6.47 -0.85 -7.85
C MET A 212 -6.05 -0.73 -9.33
N SER A 213 -5.00 -1.46 -9.75
CA SER A 213 -4.61 -1.51 -11.17
C SER A 213 -5.71 -2.08 -12.05
N TYR A 214 -6.49 -3.04 -11.54
CA TYR A 214 -7.66 -3.58 -12.24
C TYR A 214 -8.71 -2.51 -12.53
N LEU A 215 -9.10 -1.71 -11.51
CA LEU A 215 -10.08 -0.62 -11.67
C LEU A 215 -9.61 0.43 -12.65
N ILE A 216 -8.37 0.89 -12.50
CA ILE A 216 -7.79 1.95 -13.34
C ILE A 216 -7.71 1.48 -14.79
N VAL A 217 -7.16 0.30 -15.03
CA VAL A 217 -6.98 -0.22 -16.39
C VAL A 217 -8.33 -0.51 -17.05
N THR A 218 -9.30 -1.08 -16.33
CA THR A 218 -10.65 -1.32 -16.85
C THR A 218 -11.31 -0.01 -17.29
N SER A 219 -11.23 1.04 -16.48
CA SER A 219 -11.82 2.35 -16.79
C SER A 219 -11.13 3.01 -17.99
N ILE A 220 -9.78 2.98 -18.05
CA ILE A 220 -9.04 3.54 -19.18
C ILE A 220 -9.32 2.76 -20.46
N GLN A 221 -9.31 1.42 -20.42
CA GLN A 221 -9.59 0.60 -21.58
C GLN A 221 -11.02 0.79 -22.10
N MET A 222 -12.00 0.89 -21.21
CA MET A 222 -13.38 1.16 -21.60
C MET A 222 -13.47 2.49 -22.37
N GLY A 223 -12.82 3.56 -21.87
CA GLY A 223 -12.84 4.88 -22.52
C GLY A 223 -12.04 4.94 -23.83
N ALA A 224 -10.82 4.40 -23.85
CA ALA A 224 -9.95 4.46 -25.01
C ALA A 224 -10.45 3.57 -26.17
N ASN A 225 -11.01 2.40 -25.86
CA ASN A 225 -11.44 1.46 -26.88
C ASN A 225 -12.72 1.87 -27.59
N ILE A 226 -13.55 2.67 -26.93
CA ILE A 226 -14.78 3.19 -27.55
C ILE A 226 -14.49 4.11 -28.74
N ASP A 227 -13.37 4.87 -28.65
CA ASP A 227 -13.00 5.78 -29.75
C ASP A 227 -12.66 5.01 -31.03
N TYR A 228 -11.98 3.87 -30.92
CA TYR A 228 -11.72 3.00 -32.08
C TYR A 228 -13.00 2.47 -32.71
N ALA A 229 -13.92 2.04 -31.87
CA ALA A 229 -15.20 1.53 -32.27
C ALA A 229 -16.06 2.62 -32.93
N ILE A 230 -16.10 3.83 -32.39
CA ILE A 230 -16.83 4.97 -32.95
C ILE A 230 -16.30 5.32 -34.35
N VAL A 231 -14.99 5.45 -34.52
CA VAL A 231 -14.38 5.83 -35.81
C VAL A 231 -14.73 4.83 -36.89
N ILE A 232 -14.56 3.53 -36.66
CA ILE A 232 -14.87 2.48 -37.62
C ILE A 232 -16.37 2.47 -37.96
N SER A 233 -17.22 2.53 -36.93
CA SER A 233 -18.66 2.44 -37.09
C SER A 233 -19.26 3.67 -37.76
N THR A 234 -18.69 4.85 -37.56
CA THR A 234 -19.10 6.08 -38.23
C THR A 234 -18.83 6.00 -39.75
N TRP A 235 -17.63 5.61 -40.14
CA TRP A 235 -17.29 5.38 -41.53
C TRP A 235 -18.17 4.30 -42.16
N TYR A 236 -18.40 3.19 -41.45
CA TYR A 236 -19.27 2.14 -41.94
C TYR A 236 -20.73 2.63 -42.14
N SER A 237 -21.26 3.39 -41.19
CA SER A 237 -22.64 3.92 -41.27
C SER A 237 -22.84 4.88 -42.43
N ASP A 238 -21.83 5.68 -42.75
CA ASP A 238 -21.89 6.60 -43.89
C ASP A 238 -21.77 5.85 -45.25
N LEU A 239 -20.84 4.90 -45.33
CA LEU A 239 -20.55 4.17 -46.56
C LEU A 239 -21.63 3.14 -46.94
N LYS A 240 -22.28 2.49 -45.97
CA LYS A 240 -23.33 1.48 -46.22
C LYS A 240 -24.55 2.01 -46.95
N THR A 241 -24.74 3.34 -47.01
CA THR A 241 -25.80 3.97 -47.76
C THR A 241 -25.47 4.09 -49.25
N ARG A 242 -24.19 3.91 -49.63
CA ARG A 242 -23.69 4.18 -50.99
C ARG A 242 -23.12 2.95 -51.68
N MET A 243 -22.83 1.88 -50.95
CA MET A 243 -22.21 0.66 -51.45
C MET A 243 -22.69 -0.58 -50.70
N THR A 244 -22.31 -1.77 -51.16
CA THR A 244 -22.68 -3.00 -50.46
C THR A 244 -22.13 -3.07 -49.05
N PRO A 245 -22.79 -3.73 -48.08
CA PRO A 245 -22.31 -3.80 -46.71
C PRO A 245 -20.86 -4.28 -46.57
N ARG A 246 -20.45 -5.26 -47.40
CA ARG A 246 -19.09 -5.79 -47.43
C ARG A 246 -18.06 -4.77 -47.92
N GLU A 247 -18.38 -4.07 -49.05
CA GLU A 247 -17.50 -3.02 -49.58
C GLU A 247 -17.39 -1.83 -48.61
N ALA A 248 -18.53 -1.44 -48.03
CA ALA A 248 -18.60 -0.37 -47.03
C ALA A 248 -17.72 -0.66 -45.85
N LEU A 249 -17.71 -1.90 -45.36
CA LEU A 249 -16.87 -2.30 -44.23
C LEU A 249 -15.37 -2.27 -44.58
N ILE A 250 -15.00 -2.89 -45.71
CA ILE A 250 -13.57 -2.91 -46.13
C ILE A 250 -13.07 -1.47 -46.29
N LYS A 251 -13.86 -0.59 -46.84
CA LYS A 251 -13.51 0.81 -47.02
C LYS A 251 -13.48 1.58 -45.69
N ALA A 252 -14.41 1.30 -44.77
CA ALA A 252 -14.42 1.90 -43.43
C ALA A 252 -13.18 1.52 -42.66
N LEU A 253 -12.78 0.25 -42.73
CA LEU A 253 -11.53 -0.22 -42.06
C LEU A 253 -10.29 0.42 -42.68
N ASP A 254 -10.22 0.50 -44.03
CA ASP A 254 -9.10 1.15 -44.71
C ASP A 254 -8.95 2.63 -44.30
N LEU A 255 -10.04 3.36 -44.19
CA LEU A 255 -10.05 4.76 -43.75
C LEU A 255 -9.76 4.95 -42.27
N SER A 256 -10.19 4.01 -41.43
CA SER A 256 -10.01 4.08 -39.95
C SER A 256 -8.65 3.56 -39.50
N PHE A 257 -8.03 2.66 -40.26
CA PHE A 257 -6.82 1.95 -39.92
C PHE A 257 -5.68 2.86 -39.44
N PRO A 258 -5.31 3.93 -40.17
CA PRO A 258 -4.23 4.80 -39.74
C PRO A 258 -4.49 5.46 -38.39
N THR A 259 -5.74 5.91 -38.18
CA THR A 259 -6.14 6.59 -36.94
C THR A 259 -6.12 5.63 -35.73
N VAL A 260 -6.74 4.46 -35.88
CA VAL A 260 -6.78 3.44 -34.83
C VAL A 260 -5.39 2.91 -34.50
N LEU A 261 -4.57 2.63 -35.54
CA LEU A 261 -3.21 2.15 -35.37
C LEU A 261 -2.32 3.18 -34.63
N THR A 262 -2.41 4.45 -35.03
CA THR A 262 -1.60 5.53 -34.44
C THR A 262 -1.98 5.74 -32.97
N SER A 263 -3.26 5.90 -32.68
CA SER A 263 -3.75 6.12 -31.31
C SER A 263 -3.47 4.91 -30.41
N GLY A 264 -3.77 3.70 -30.88
CA GLY A 264 -3.50 2.47 -30.13
C GLY A 264 -2.00 2.23 -29.88
N SER A 265 -1.15 2.51 -30.87
CA SER A 265 0.30 2.38 -30.71
C SER A 265 0.87 3.39 -29.72
N ILE A 266 0.39 4.63 -29.71
CA ILE A 266 0.82 5.65 -28.74
C ILE A 266 0.43 5.21 -27.31
N LEU A 267 -0.81 4.80 -27.11
CA LEU A 267 -1.29 4.38 -25.78
C LEU A 267 -0.57 3.10 -25.30
N SER A 268 -0.36 2.13 -26.20
CA SER A 268 0.37 0.92 -25.88
C SER A 268 1.84 1.20 -25.56
N ALA A 269 2.50 2.06 -26.33
CA ALA A 269 3.89 2.46 -26.07
C ALA A 269 4.01 3.21 -24.72
N ALA A 270 3.07 4.12 -24.43
CA ALA A 270 3.04 4.82 -23.16
C ALA A 270 2.88 3.83 -21.97
N GLY A 271 1.95 2.88 -22.07
CA GLY A 271 1.77 1.84 -21.06
C GLY A 271 3.03 0.97 -20.89
N PHE A 272 3.66 0.58 -22.02
CA PHE A 272 4.90 -0.19 -21.98
C PHE A 272 6.03 0.58 -21.28
N LEU A 273 6.24 1.85 -21.63
CA LEU A 273 7.26 2.68 -20.99
C LEU A 273 7.01 2.86 -19.49
N ILE A 274 5.77 3.11 -19.07
CA ILE A 274 5.38 3.18 -17.66
C ILE A 274 5.76 1.88 -16.96
N GLY A 275 5.41 0.73 -17.54
CA GLY A 275 5.70 -0.58 -16.97
C GLY A 275 7.20 -0.96 -16.93
N GLN A 276 8.08 -0.24 -17.65
CA GLN A 276 9.53 -0.50 -17.66
C GLN A 276 10.32 0.49 -16.80
N ILE A 277 9.88 1.75 -16.73
CA ILE A 277 10.64 2.83 -16.08
C ILE A 277 10.34 2.91 -14.59
N THR A 278 9.10 2.57 -14.20
CA THR A 278 8.63 2.69 -12.81
C THR A 278 9.14 1.53 -11.96
N THR A 279 9.52 1.85 -10.72
CA THR A 279 9.95 0.86 -9.70
C THR A 279 8.81 0.40 -8.80
N GLU A 280 7.71 1.17 -8.74
CA GLU A 280 6.53 0.86 -7.93
C GLU A 280 5.70 -0.28 -8.53
N PRO A 281 5.56 -1.44 -7.85
CA PRO A 281 4.91 -2.63 -8.40
C PRO A 281 3.47 -2.37 -8.89
N SER A 282 2.73 -1.52 -8.18
CA SER A 282 1.35 -1.15 -8.52
C SER A 282 1.27 -0.45 -9.87
N ILE A 283 2.17 0.50 -10.12
CA ILE A 283 2.21 1.29 -11.35
C ILE A 283 2.77 0.45 -12.52
N VAL A 284 3.74 -0.45 -12.25
CA VAL A 284 4.23 -1.43 -13.22
C VAL A 284 3.08 -2.29 -13.75
N GLY A 285 2.23 -2.79 -12.84
CA GLY A 285 1.04 -3.57 -13.19
C GLY A 285 0.06 -2.80 -14.08
N ILE A 286 -0.20 -1.53 -13.78
CA ILE A 286 -1.05 -0.65 -14.60
C ILE A 286 -0.45 -0.51 -16.01
N GLY A 287 0.84 -0.18 -16.12
CA GLY A 287 1.52 0.02 -17.39
C GLY A 287 1.47 -1.22 -18.29
N GLN A 288 1.82 -2.37 -17.75
CA GLN A 288 1.83 -3.64 -18.48
C GLN A 288 0.41 -4.06 -18.94
N CYS A 289 -0.59 -3.96 -18.06
CA CYS A 289 -1.96 -4.28 -18.41
C CYS A 289 -2.55 -3.30 -19.42
N LEU A 290 -2.23 -2.01 -19.31
CA LEU A 290 -2.68 -0.99 -20.26
C LEU A 290 -2.08 -1.22 -21.65
N SER A 291 -0.77 -1.45 -21.74
CA SER A 291 -0.06 -1.71 -22.99
C SER A 291 -0.65 -2.92 -23.72
N ARG A 292 -0.70 -4.06 -23.05
CA ARG A 292 -1.24 -5.31 -23.59
C ARG A 292 -2.70 -5.21 -23.93
N GLY A 293 -3.51 -4.65 -23.02
CA GLY A 293 -4.94 -4.52 -23.20
C GLY A 293 -5.32 -3.63 -24.36
N THR A 294 -4.57 -2.55 -24.62
CA THR A 294 -4.76 -1.68 -25.79
C THR A 294 -4.50 -2.43 -27.10
N LEU A 295 -3.43 -3.22 -27.18
CA LEU A 295 -3.16 -4.03 -28.36
C LEU A 295 -4.25 -5.07 -28.62
N ILE A 296 -4.69 -5.78 -27.57
CA ILE A 296 -5.76 -6.78 -27.67
C ILE A 296 -7.04 -6.14 -28.18
N SER A 297 -7.42 -5.00 -27.59
CA SER A 297 -8.67 -4.33 -27.97
C SER A 297 -8.61 -3.76 -29.38
N MET A 298 -7.51 -3.14 -29.77
CA MET A 298 -7.31 -2.65 -31.14
C MET A 298 -7.47 -3.78 -32.15
N PHE A 299 -6.87 -4.93 -31.85
CA PHE A 299 -6.97 -6.13 -32.69
C PHE A 299 -8.41 -6.64 -32.76
N LEU A 300 -9.06 -6.83 -31.60
CA LEU A 300 -10.43 -7.32 -31.53
C LEU A 300 -11.44 -6.39 -32.24
N VAL A 301 -11.34 -5.09 -32.03
CA VAL A 301 -12.26 -4.13 -32.69
C VAL A 301 -12.11 -4.20 -34.20
N MET A 302 -10.89 -4.28 -34.74
CA MET A 302 -10.68 -4.41 -36.18
C MET A 302 -11.20 -5.74 -36.74
N PHE A 303 -10.92 -6.87 -36.08
CA PHE A 303 -11.29 -8.19 -36.59
C PHE A 303 -12.77 -8.54 -36.38
N VAL A 304 -13.37 -8.17 -35.25
CA VAL A 304 -14.80 -8.49 -35.00
C VAL A 304 -15.71 -7.65 -35.90
N CYS A 305 -15.32 -6.41 -36.20
CA CYS A 305 -16.06 -5.64 -37.23
C CYS A 305 -16.03 -6.33 -38.59
N LEU A 306 -14.93 -7.01 -38.95
CA LEU A 306 -14.84 -7.81 -40.19
C LEU A 306 -15.77 -9.04 -40.17
N LEU A 307 -15.81 -9.76 -39.04
CA LEU A 307 -16.59 -10.99 -38.89
C LEU A 307 -18.11 -10.75 -38.87
N TYR A 308 -18.55 -9.61 -38.34
CA TYR A 308 -19.99 -9.29 -38.25
C TYR A 308 -20.67 -9.02 -39.61
N THR A 309 -19.91 -8.72 -40.64
CA THR A 309 -20.41 -8.32 -41.95
C THR A 309 -20.10 -9.31 -43.08
N SER A 310 -19.39 -10.42 -42.77
CA SER A 310 -19.22 -11.55 -43.69
C SER A 310 -20.38 -12.54 -43.59
#